data_4850047b20e2f928841d9f7f13e6e82b
#
_entry.id   4850047b20e2f928841d9f7f13e6e82b
#
_cell.length_a   1.000
_cell.length_b   1.000
_cell.length_c   1.000
_cell.angle_alpha   90.00
_cell.angle_beta   90.00
_cell.angle_gamma   90.00
#
_symmetry.space_group_name_H-M   'P 1'
#
loop_
_entity.id
_entity.type
_entity.pdbx_description
1 polymer ?
#
loop_
_entity_poly.entity_id
_entity_poly.type
_entity_poly.pdbx_seq_one_letter_code
_entity_poly.pdbx_strand_id
1 'polypeptide(L)'
;SHVADADRYDLGQGAGFYLNATQAPWNEHYKMYDYIRNELPDLVMHHFPATAKKSISGHSMGGLGALVLALRNPDEYVSVSAFSPIVSPSQVPWGQQAFAAYLAENKDAWLDYDPVSLISQGQRVAEIMVDQGLSDDFYAEQLRTPNLEKICQEMNIKTLIRYHEGYDHSYYFVSSFIGEHIAYHANKLNMR
;
A
#
# COMPACT_ATOMS: atom_id res chain seq x y z
N SER A 1 -8.25 -24.85 12.35
CA SER A 1 -9.18 -23.77 12.00
C SER A 1 -9.17 -23.60 10.48
N HIS A 2 -10.34 -23.42 9.89
CA HIS A 2 -10.46 -23.19 8.45
C HIS A 2 -10.46 -21.69 8.22
N VAL A 3 -9.45 -21.18 7.51
CA VAL A 3 -9.39 -19.76 7.12
C VAL A 3 -10.44 -19.53 6.04
N ALA A 4 -11.31 -18.56 6.24
CA ALA A 4 -12.32 -18.18 5.23
C ALA A 4 -11.67 -17.79 3.90
N ASP A 5 -12.34 -18.09 2.80
CA ASP A 5 -11.88 -17.76 1.46
C ASP A 5 -13.07 -17.43 0.54
N ALA A 6 -12.78 -16.89 -0.64
CA ALA A 6 -13.74 -16.62 -1.70
C ALA A 6 -13.26 -17.25 -3.01
N ASP A 7 -14.20 -17.75 -3.81
CA ASP A 7 -13.89 -18.33 -5.12
C ASP A 7 -13.68 -17.20 -6.17
N ARG A 8 -12.66 -16.35 -5.88
CA ARG A 8 -12.25 -15.25 -6.76
C ARG A 8 -10.87 -14.72 -6.36
N TYR A 9 -10.11 -14.23 -7.34
CA TYR A 9 -8.73 -13.79 -7.14
C TYR A 9 -8.60 -12.45 -6.38
N ASP A 10 -9.63 -11.62 -6.40
CA ASP A 10 -9.65 -10.25 -5.87
C ASP A 10 -10.34 -10.12 -4.50
N LEU A 11 -10.63 -11.24 -3.84
CA LEU A 11 -11.15 -11.32 -2.49
C LEU A 11 -10.70 -12.63 -1.82
N GLY A 12 -10.52 -12.65 -0.50
CA GLY A 12 -10.12 -13.84 0.23
C GLY A 12 -8.61 -13.97 0.40
N GLN A 13 -8.09 -15.19 0.43
CA GLN A 13 -6.71 -15.48 0.87
C GLN A 13 -5.62 -14.79 0.06
N GLY A 14 -5.82 -14.50 -1.20
CA GLY A 14 -4.87 -13.77 -2.03
C GLY A 14 -5.02 -12.25 -2.00
N ALA A 15 -6.06 -11.70 -1.35
CA ALA A 15 -6.48 -10.31 -1.51
C ALA A 15 -6.97 -9.69 -0.18
N GLY A 16 -6.12 -9.71 0.85
CA GLY A 16 -6.43 -9.16 2.18
C GLY A 16 -6.38 -7.64 2.30
N PHE A 17 -5.98 -6.92 1.26
CA PHE A 17 -5.95 -5.45 1.18
C PHE A 17 -5.21 -4.74 2.33
N TYR A 18 -4.34 -5.46 3.05
CA TYR A 18 -3.50 -4.93 4.14
C TYR A 18 -4.28 -4.14 5.19
N LEU A 19 -5.49 -4.62 5.51
CA LEU A 19 -6.37 -4.07 6.53
C LEU A 19 -6.61 -5.09 7.66
N ASN A 20 -7.30 -4.65 8.71
CA ASN A 20 -7.83 -5.52 9.75
C ASN A 20 -9.34 -5.65 9.54
N ALA A 21 -9.79 -6.81 9.08
CA ALA A 21 -11.20 -7.05 8.85
C ALA A 21 -12.00 -7.00 10.16
N THR A 22 -13.21 -6.44 10.07
CA THR A 22 -14.15 -6.30 11.19
C THR A 22 -15.40 -7.15 11.02
N GLN A 23 -15.64 -7.68 9.80
CA GLN A 23 -16.83 -8.45 9.46
C GLN A 23 -16.57 -9.94 9.42
N ALA A 24 -17.49 -10.73 9.98
CA ALA A 24 -17.47 -12.18 9.80
C ALA A 24 -17.72 -12.56 8.32
N PRO A 25 -17.11 -13.62 7.80
CA PRO A 25 -16.18 -14.52 8.50
C PRO A 25 -14.71 -14.04 8.51
N TRP A 26 -14.42 -12.87 7.91
CA TRP A 26 -13.07 -12.37 7.66
C TRP A 26 -12.35 -11.89 8.92
N ASN A 27 -13.10 -11.35 9.88
CA ASN A 27 -12.54 -10.74 11.10
C ASN A 27 -11.74 -11.69 11.99
N GLU A 28 -11.82 -12.97 11.79
CA GLU A 28 -11.07 -13.96 12.57
C GLU A 28 -9.59 -14.02 12.15
N HIS A 29 -9.31 -14.00 10.84
CA HIS A 29 -7.95 -14.23 10.31
C HIS A 29 -7.39 -13.13 9.42
N TYR A 30 -8.20 -12.23 8.92
CA TYR A 30 -7.74 -11.18 8.00
C TYR A 30 -7.28 -9.94 8.75
N LYS A 31 -6.06 -10.02 9.30
CA LYS A 31 -5.41 -8.97 10.11
C LYS A 31 -4.07 -8.56 9.50
N MET A 32 -4.03 -8.40 8.17
CA MET A 32 -2.78 -8.13 7.44
C MET A 32 -2.14 -6.80 7.82
N TYR A 33 -2.93 -5.80 8.24
CA TYR A 33 -2.36 -4.55 8.75
C TYR A 33 -1.49 -4.80 9.99
N ASP A 34 -2.03 -5.48 11.00
CA ASP A 34 -1.30 -5.79 12.22
C ASP A 34 -0.14 -6.76 11.98
N TYR A 35 -0.33 -7.73 11.10
CA TYR A 35 0.74 -8.66 10.73
C TYR A 35 1.96 -7.94 10.18
N ILE A 36 1.78 -7.06 9.17
CA ILE A 36 2.89 -6.32 8.54
C ILE A 36 3.49 -5.29 9.50
N ARG A 37 2.65 -4.61 10.29
CA ARG A 37 3.12 -3.58 11.21
C ARG A 37 3.88 -4.13 12.41
N ASN A 38 3.34 -5.19 13.02
CA ASN A 38 3.78 -5.67 14.34
C ASN A 38 4.45 -7.05 14.25
N GLU A 39 3.71 -8.08 13.85
CA GLU A 39 4.16 -9.48 13.95
C GLU A 39 5.38 -9.77 13.08
N LEU A 40 5.36 -9.35 11.81
CA LEU A 40 6.46 -9.60 10.88
C LEU A 40 7.76 -8.90 11.29
N PRO A 41 7.77 -7.60 11.67
CA PRO A 41 8.99 -6.94 12.17
C PRO A 41 9.54 -7.61 13.44
N ASP A 42 8.69 -7.97 14.38
CA ASP A 42 9.12 -8.64 15.61
C ASP A 42 9.77 -10.00 15.29
N LEU A 43 9.16 -10.78 14.39
CA LEU A 43 9.71 -12.05 13.92
C LEU A 43 11.08 -11.86 13.25
N VAL A 44 11.20 -10.87 12.37
CA VAL A 44 12.47 -10.57 11.68
C VAL A 44 13.54 -10.13 12.66
N MET A 45 13.24 -9.23 13.59
CA MET A 45 14.21 -8.77 14.59
C MET A 45 14.63 -9.88 15.57
N HIS A 46 13.75 -10.84 15.83
CA HIS A 46 14.06 -11.99 16.69
C HIS A 46 15.02 -12.98 16.01
N HIS A 47 14.86 -13.21 14.70
CA HIS A 47 15.59 -14.25 13.97
C HIS A 47 16.79 -13.75 13.16
N PHE A 48 16.88 -12.46 12.90
CA PHE A 48 17.92 -11.88 12.05
C PHE A 48 18.57 -10.66 12.71
N PRO A 49 19.84 -10.35 12.40
CA PRO A 49 20.53 -9.16 12.91
C PRO A 49 20.01 -7.89 12.21
N ALA A 50 18.74 -7.59 12.38
CA ALA A 50 18.08 -6.42 11.82
C ALA A 50 18.06 -5.25 12.81
N THR A 51 18.04 -4.02 12.30
CA THR A 51 17.84 -2.82 13.11
C THR A 51 16.36 -2.47 13.22
N ALA A 52 16.00 -1.61 14.18
CA ALA A 52 14.63 -1.11 14.31
C ALA A 52 14.19 -0.16 13.19
N LYS A 53 15.16 0.41 12.43
CA LYS A 53 14.84 1.26 11.27
C LYS A 53 14.25 0.40 10.15
N LYS A 54 13.11 0.80 9.65
CA LYS A 54 12.42 0.08 8.57
C LYS A 54 11.90 1.03 7.49
N SER A 55 11.90 0.54 6.27
CA SER A 55 11.26 1.15 5.11
C SER A 55 10.19 0.21 4.57
N ILE A 56 9.26 0.72 3.78
CA ILE A 56 8.18 -0.09 3.24
C ILE A 56 8.00 0.15 1.74
N SER A 57 7.78 -0.93 1.01
CA SER A 57 7.49 -0.90 -0.43
C SER A 57 6.49 -1.98 -0.80
N GLY A 58 5.78 -1.79 -1.92
CA GLY A 58 4.87 -2.78 -2.42
C GLY A 58 4.42 -2.51 -3.87
N HIS A 59 3.81 -3.53 -4.48
CA HIS A 59 3.26 -3.47 -5.83
C HIS A 59 1.74 -3.61 -5.78
N SER A 60 1.02 -2.81 -6.55
CA SER A 60 -0.44 -2.91 -6.71
C SER A 60 -1.21 -2.79 -5.38
N MET A 61 -1.93 -3.81 -4.97
CA MET A 61 -2.53 -3.92 -3.63
C MET A 61 -1.47 -3.83 -2.51
N GLY A 62 -0.27 -4.39 -2.72
CA GLY A 62 0.86 -4.22 -1.80
C GLY A 62 1.38 -2.79 -1.75
N GLY A 63 1.29 -2.05 -2.86
CA GLY A 63 1.57 -0.62 -2.91
C GLY A 63 0.56 0.20 -2.11
N LEU A 64 -0.73 -0.16 -2.19
CA LEU A 64 -1.76 0.37 -1.28
C LEU A 64 -1.37 0.13 0.18
N GLY A 65 -1.02 -1.11 0.53
CA GLY A 65 -0.62 -1.47 1.90
C GLY A 65 0.58 -0.66 2.38
N ALA A 66 1.61 -0.49 1.54
CA ALA A 66 2.79 0.30 1.87
C ALA A 66 2.44 1.76 2.17
N LEU A 67 1.61 2.39 1.32
CA LEU A 67 1.17 3.76 1.52
C LEU A 67 0.32 3.93 2.78
N VAL A 68 -0.65 3.06 3.01
CA VAL A 68 -1.52 3.09 4.20
C VAL A 68 -0.71 2.93 5.48
N LEU A 69 0.19 1.93 5.53
CA LEU A 69 1.02 1.67 6.71
C LEU A 69 1.95 2.85 7.02
N ALA A 70 2.59 3.43 6.01
CA ALA A 70 3.45 4.59 6.20
C ALA A 70 2.68 5.85 6.62
N LEU A 71 1.55 6.15 5.98
CA LEU A 71 0.74 7.33 6.29
C LEU A 71 0.10 7.27 7.68
N ARG A 72 -0.34 6.10 8.12
CA ARG A 72 -0.92 5.92 9.46
C ARG A 72 0.13 5.83 10.58
N ASN A 73 1.38 5.51 10.24
CA ASN A 73 2.46 5.34 11.20
C ASN A 73 3.73 6.06 10.71
N PRO A 74 3.70 7.40 10.56
CA PRO A 74 4.77 8.15 9.90
C PRO A 74 6.12 8.09 10.65
N ASP A 75 6.11 7.83 11.94
CA ASP A 75 7.31 7.72 12.77
C ASP A 75 7.96 6.32 12.72
N GLU A 76 7.27 5.33 12.14
CA GLU A 76 7.74 3.95 12.11
C GLU A 76 8.52 3.61 10.84
N TYR A 77 8.29 4.33 9.73
CA TYR A 77 8.90 4.06 8.44
C TYR A 77 9.72 5.26 7.97
N VAL A 78 11.01 5.05 7.74
CA VAL A 78 11.91 6.13 7.27
C VAL A 78 11.71 6.48 5.80
N SER A 79 11.10 5.60 5.02
CA SER A 79 10.72 5.84 3.62
C SER A 79 9.64 4.88 3.13
N VAL A 80 8.90 5.34 2.14
CA VAL A 80 7.84 4.57 1.47
C VAL A 80 7.98 4.68 -0.04
N SER A 81 7.80 3.56 -0.73
CA SER A 81 7.69 3.55 -2.19
C SER A 81 6.63 2.55 -2.67
N ALA A 82 6.16 2.71 -3.91
CA ALA A 82 5.18 1.81 -4.48
C ALA A 82 5.34 1.67 -6.00
N PHE A 83 5.00 0.49 -6.51
CA PHE A 83 4.83 0.22 -7.93
C PHE A 83 3.34 0.08 -8.23
N SER A 84 2.84 0.85 -9.20
CA SER A 84 1.44 0.77 -9.66
C SER A 84 0.42 0.61 -8.51
N PRO A 85 0.45 1.47 -7.48
CA PRO A 85 -0.39 1.30 -6.29
C PRO A 85 -1.86 1.59 -6.56
N ILE A 86 -2.76 0.92 -5.84
CA ILE A 86 -4.17 1.36 -5.71
C ILE A 86 -4.19 2.53 -4.72
N VAL A 87 -4.47 3.76 -5.17
CA VAL A 87 -4.32 4.94 -4.32
C VAL A 87 -5.63 5.49 -3.74
N SER A 88 -6.77 5.12 -4.32
CA SER A 88 -8.10 5.55 -3.89
C SER A 88 -9.06 4.36 -3.79
N PRO A 89 -8.76 3.34 -2.95
CA PRO A 89 -9.55 2.10 -2.91
C PRO A 89 -11.03 2.32 -2.57
N SER A 90 -11.36 3.35 -1.80
CA SER A 90 -12.76 3.69 -1.49
C SER A 90 -13.57 4.12 -2.72
N GLN A 91 -12.91 4.46 -3.83
CA GLN A 91 -13.52 5.02 -5.05
C GLN A 91 -13.37 4.11 -6.27
N VAL A 92 -12.75 2.96 -6.16
CA VAL A 92 -12.50 2.04 -7.28
C VAL A 92 -13.11 0.66 -7.02
N PRO A 93 -13.50 -0.08 -8.08
CA PRO A 93 -14.25 -1.34 -7.94
C PRO A 93 -13.59 -2.36 -7.01
N TRP A 94 -12.30 -2.62 -7.16
CA TRP A 94 -11.60 -3.60 -6.31
C TRP A 94 -11.62 -3.21 -4.83
N GLY A 95 -11.33 -1.94 -4.54
CA GLY A 95 -11.30 -1.46 -3.16
C GLY A 95 -12.69 -1.43 -2.53
N GLN A 96 -13.70 -0.96 -3.27
CA GLN A 96 -15.09 -0.93 -2.78
C GLN A 96 -15.59 -2.33 -2.43
N GLN A 97 -15.32 -3.31 -3.28
CA GLN A 97 -15.68 -4.70 -3.04
C GLN A 97 -14.98 -5.26 -1.80
N ALA A 98 -13.67 -5.09 -1.70
CA ALA A 98 -12.89 -5.59 -0.58
C ALA A 98 -13.32 -4.92 0.74
N PHE A 99 -13.50 -3.61 0.72
CA PHE A 99 -13.89 -2.84 1.92
C PHE A 99 -15.32 -3.18 2.36
N ALA A 100 -16.27 -3.36 1.42
CA ALA A 100 -17.61 -3.82 1.77
C ALA A 100 -17.59 -5.20 2.45
N ALA A 101 -16.77 -6.12 1.95
CA ALA A 101 -16.64 -7.45 2.53
C ALA A 101 -15.92 -7.43 3.89
N TYR A 102 -14.83 -6.69 4.02
CA TYR A 102 -13.96 -6.74 5.20
C TYR A 102 -14.34 -5.73 6.30
N LEU A 103 -14.85 -4.55 5.93
CA LEU A 103 -15.13 -3.43 6.83
C LEU A 103 -16.63 -3.07 6.92
N ALA A 104 -17.50 -3.82 6.26
CA ALA A 104 -18.91 -3.53 6.06
C ALA A 104 -19.17 -2.22 5.28
N GLU A 105 -20.44 -1.76 5.32
CA GLU A 105 -20.89 -0.54 4.64
C GLU A 105 -20.49 0.76 5.38
N ASN A 106 -19.67 0.67 6.42
CA ASN A 106 -19.18 1.85 7.14
C ASN A 106 -18.12 2.58 6.30
N LYS A 107 -18.58 3.54 5.52
CA LYS A 107 -17.70 4.33 4.64
C LYS A 107 -16.63 5.12 5.38
N ASP A 108 -16.86 5.53 6.61
CA ASP A 108 -15.86 6.24 7.42
C ASP A 108 -14.66 5.33 7.74
N ALA A 109 -14.91 4.04 8.04
CA ALA A 109 -13.86 3.05 8.24
C ALA A 109 -13.03 2.77 6.98
N TRP A 110 -13.61 2.97 5.77
CA TRP A 110 -12.88 2.81 4.52
C TRP A 110 -11.80 3.87 4.34
N LEU A 111 -12.05 5.10 4.83
CA LEU A 111 -11.13 6.23 4.68
C LEU A 111 -9.82 6.01 5.46
N ASP A 112 -9.85 5.20 6.51
CA ASP A 112 -8.67 4.81 7.28
C ASP A 112 -7.68 3.93 6.50
N TYR A 113 -8.13 3.35 5.39
CA TYR A 113 -7.33 2.49 4.51
C TYR A 113 -7.23 3.05 3.08
N ASP A 114 -7.50 4.34 2.89
CA ASP A 114 -7.43 5.01 1.59
C ASP A 114 -6.33 6.09 1.61
N PRO A 115 -5.22 5.91 0.88
CA PRO A 115 -4.09 6.85 0.88
C PRO A 115 -4.46 8.29 0.56
N VAL A 116 -5.30 8.52 -0.46
CA VAL A 116 -5.74 9.87 -0.83
C VAL A 116 -6.57 10.50 0.28
N SER A 117 -7.44 9.73 0.91
CA SER A 117 -8.26 10.19 2.05
C SER A 117 -7.40 10.49 3.27
N LEU A 118 -6.45 9.61 3.61
CA LEU A 118 -5.51 9.83 4.72
C LEU A 118 -4.74 11.14 4.56
N ILE A 119 -4.21 11.38 3.35
CA ILE A 119 -3.48 12.63 3.04
C ILE A 119 -4.41 13.84 3.14
N SER A 120 -5.64 13.75 2.63
CA SER A 120 -6.62 14.85 2.72
C SER A 120 -7.00 15.19 4.16
N GLN A 121 -6.97 14.22 5.06
CA GLN A 121 -7.20 14.36 6.50
C GLN A 121 -5.95 14.87 7.27
N GLY A 122 -4.85 15.12 6.57
CA GLY A 122 -3.64 15.69 7.17
C GLY A 122 -2.54 14.69 7.52
N GLN A 123 -2.71 13.39 7.23
CA GLN A 123 -1.63 12.42 7.42
C GLN A 123 -0.47 12.72 6.45
N ARG A 124 0.76 12.56 6.94
CA ARG A 124 1.94 12.95 6.18
C ARG A 124 3.09 11.97 6.34
N VAL A 125 3.88 11.87 5.28
CA VAL A 125 5.23 11.28 5.28
C VAL A 125 6.21 12.26 4.65
N ALA A 126 7.49 12.07 4.87
CA ALA A 126 8.52 13.00 4.37
C ALA A 126 8.58 13.05 2.82
N GLU A 127 8.42 11.89 2.19
CA GLU A 127 8.48 11.74 0.73
C GLU A 127 7.81 10.44 0.30
N ILE A 128 7.16 10.43 -0.87
CA ILE A 128 6.57 9.23 -1.49
C ILE A 128 7.22 9.01 -2.85
N MET A 129 7.76 7.81 -3.09
CA MET A 129 8.25 7.40 -4.41
C MET A 129 7.26 6.43 -5.06
N VAL A 130 6.90 6.66 -6.33
CA VAL A 130 5.99 5.78 -7.09
C VAL A 130 6.50 5.64 -8.52
N ASP A 131 6.48 4.40 -9.02
CA ASP A 131 6.61 4.10 -10.43
C ASP A 131 5.28 3.54 -10.96
N GLN A 132 4.84 4.04 -12.12
CA GLN A 132 3.58 3.67 -12.77
C GLN A 132 3.81 3.36 -14.25
N GLY A 133 3.44 2.16 -14.69
CA GLY A 133 3.38 1.81 -16.10
C GLY A 133 2.17 2.44 -16.79
N LEU A 134 2.36 3.06 -17.96
CA LEU A 134 1.28 3.70 -18.71
C LEU A 134 0.51 2.72 -19.62
N SER A 135 1.07 1.54 -19.88
CA SER A 135 0.38 0.44 -20.58
C SER A 135 -0.28 -0.56 -19.62
N ASP A 136 -0.42 -0.19 -18.36
CA ASP A 136 -1.07 -0.96 -17.31
C ASP A 136 -2.61 -0.91 -17.50
N ASP A 137 -3.22 -2.06 -17.75
CA ASP A 137 -4.67 -2.17 -17.99
C ASP A 137 -5.52 -1.71 -16.80
N PHE A 138 -4.94 -1.72 -15.59
CA PHE A 138 -5.62 -1.31 -14.35
C PHE A 138 -5.45 0.18 -14.03
N TYR A 139 -4.55 0.87 -14.74
CA TYR A 139 -4.16 2.26 -14.46
C TYR A 139 -5.33 3.22 -14.31
N ALA A 140 -6.22 3.22 -15.31
CA ALA A 140 -7.30 4.19 -15.38
C ALA A 140 -8.47 3.89 -14.42
N GLU A 141 -8.77 2.60 -14.19
CA GLU A 141 -9.96 2.21 -13.44
C GLU A 141 -9.67 1.90 -11.97
N GLN A 142 -8.55 1.19 -11.69
CA GLN A 142 -8.28 0.64 -10.37
C GLN A 142 -7.16 1.37 -9.61
N LEU A 143 -6.10 1.78 -10.30
CA LEU A 143 -4.89 2.32 -9.63
C LEU A 143 -5.01 3.81 -9.36
N ARG A 144 -5.36 4.58 -10.38
CA ARG A 144 -5.61 6.04 -10.32
C ARG A 144 -4.46 6.86 -9.71
N THR A 145 -3.22 6.51 -10.02
CA THR A 145 -1.99 7.20 -9.54
C THR A 145 -2.05 8.73 -9.63
N PRO A 146 -2.66 9.37 -10.65
CA PRO A 146 -2.83 10.82 -10.69
C PRO A 146 -3.60 11.43 -9.51
N ASN A 147 -4.49 10.67 -8.85
CA ASN A 147 -5.19 11.15 -7.65
C ASN A 147 -4.21 11.34 -6.48
N LEU A 148 -3.24 10.43 -6.34
CA LEU A 148 -2.18 10.57 -5.33
C LEU A 148 -1.29 11.77 -5.64
N GLU A 149 -0.87 11.92 -6.88
CA GLU A 149 -0.04 13.06 -7.31
C GLU A 149 -0.73 14.39 -7.00
N LYS A 150 -2.00 14.51 -7.38
CA LYS A 150 -2.81 15.70 -7.14
C LYS A 150 -2.91 16.04 -5.65
N ILE A 151 -3.32 15.11 -4.81
CA ILE A 151 -3.48 15.37 -3.38
C ILE A 151 -2.14 15.69 -2.70
N CYS A 152 -1.05 15.05 -3.10
CA CYS A 152 0.28 15.36 -2.59
C CYS A 152 0.71 16.79 -2.94
N GLN A 153 0.43 17.25 -4.16
CA GLN A 153 0.68 18.64 -4.57
C GLN A 153 -0.14 19.63 -3.74
N GLU A 154 -1.44 19.40 -3.60
CA GLU A 154 -2.35 20.25 -2.81
C GLU A 154 -1.91 20.35 -1.34
N MET A 155 -1.40 19.24 -0.79
CA MET A 155 -0.99 19.15 0.60
C MET A 155 0.50 19.36 0.83
N ASN A 156 1.27 19.77 -0.21
CA ASN A 156 2.71 20.01 -0.16
C ASN A 156 3.54 18.82 0.39
N ILE A 157 3.19 17.60 0.01
CA ILE A 157 3.99 16.40 0.29
C ILE A 157 4.96 16.21 -0.87
N LYS A 158 6.25 16.02 -0.55
CA LYS A 158 7.27 15.73 -1.55
C LYS A 158 7.02 14.37 -2.19
N THR A 159 7.04 14.33 -3.53
CA THR A 159 6.88 13.10 -4.29
C THR A 159 7.94 12.92 -5.37
N LEU A 160 8.24 11.67 -5.67
CA LEU A 160 8.95 11.24 -6.87
C LEU A 160 8.04 10.25 -7.59
N ILE A 161 7.09 10.76 -8.40
CA ILE A 161 6.18 9.93 -9.19
C ILE A 161 6.68 9.92 -10.62
N ARG A 162 6.93 8.71 -11.16
CA ARG A 162 7.43 8.51 -12.51
C ARG A 162 6.46 7.65 -13.31
N TYR A 163 6.23 8.05 -14.55
CA TYR A 163 5.36 7.34 -15.49
C TYR A 163 6.21 6.75 -16.61
N HIS A 164 5.98 5.47 -16.92
CA HIS A 164 6.80 4.70 -17.87
C HIS A 164 5.97 4.22 -19.04
N GLU A 165 6.24 4.77 -20.23
CA GLU A 165 5.59 4.32 -21.47
C GLU A 165 5.97 2.86 -21.81
N GLY A 166 4.99 2.09 -22.30
CA GLY A 166 5.19 0.70 -22.71
C GLY A 166 5.28 -0.32 -21.59
N TYR A 167 5.26 0.10 -20.33
CA TYR A 167 5.25 -0.83 -19.20
C TYR A 167 3.82 -1.11 -18.72
N ASP A 168 3.56 -2.37 -18.48
CA ASP A 168 2.29 -2.93 -17.98
C ASP A 168 2.30 -3.16 -16.46
N HIS A 169 1.35 -3.98 -15.94
CA HIS A 169 1.24 -4.34 -14.51
C HIS A 169 2.14 -5.50 -14.08
N SER A 170 2.99 -6.01 -14.96
CA SER A 170 3.75 -7.24 -14.72
C SER A 170 4.98 -7.05 -13.83
N TYR A 171 5.52 -8.18 -13.34
CA TYR A 171 6.80 -8.17 -12.63
C TYR A 171 8.00 -7.79 -13.52
N TYR A 172 7.88 -7.78 -14.84
CA TYR A 172 8.91 -7.22 -15.74
C TYR A 172 9.05 -5.72 -15.51
N PHE A 173 7.93 -5.01 -15.32
CA PHE A 173 7.96 -3.60 -14.91
C PHE A 173 8.67 -3.42 -13.58
N VAL A 174 8.27 -4.16 -12.54
CA VAL A 174 8.89 -4.09 -11.22
C VAL A 174 10.39 -4.40 -11.31
N SER A 175 10.80 -5.46 -12.03
CA SER A 175 12.20 -5.86 -12.16
C SER A 175 13.07 -4.81 -12.84
N SER A 176 12.49 -3.99 -13.71
CA SER A 176 13.22 -2.93 -14.41
C SER A 176 13.63 -1.78 -13.48
N PHE A 177 12.87 -1.50 -12.43
CA PHE A 177 13.06 -0.33 -11.58
C PHE A 177 13.31 -0.64 -10.10
N ILE A 178 13.19 -1.90 -9.66
CA ILE A 178 13.36 -2.28 -8.25
C ILE A 178 14.73 -1.88 -7.68
N GLY A 179 15.77 -1.90 -8.50
CA GLY A 179 17.11 -1.47 -8.07
C GLY A 179 17.16 -0.02 -7.60
N GLU A 180 16.40 0.86 -8.25
CA GLU A 180 16.29 2.27 -7.85
C GLU A 180 15.50 2.45 -6.56
N HIS A 181 14.42 1.68 -6.35
CA HIS A 181 13.67 1.66 -5.10
C HIS A 181 14.54 1.15 -3.94
N ILE A 182 15.32 0.08 -4.15
CA ILE A 182 16.27 -0.42 -3.14
C ILE A 182 17.31 0.65 -2.79
N ALA A 183 17.88 1.31 -3.80
CA ALA A 183 18.84 2.39 -3.57
C ALA A 183 18.22 3.58 -2.81
N TYR A 184 16.99 3.96 -3.16
CA TYR A 184 16.24 4.99 -2.47
C TYR A 184 16.05 4.64 -0.99
N HIS A 185 15.59 3.45 -0.67
CA HIS A 185 15.39 2.99 0.71
C HIS A 185 16.71 2.86 1.47
N ALA A 186 17.76 2.31 0.85
CA ALA A 186 19.07 2.17 1.47
C ALA A 186 19.65 3.54 1.86
N ASN A 187 19.51 4.55 1.00
CA ASN A 187 19.95 5.91 1.32
C ASN A 187 19.20 6.47 2.53
N LYS A 188 17.86 6.28 2.62
CA LYS A 188 17.08 6.76 3.77
C LYS A 188 17.39 6.02 5.07
N LEU A 189 17.58 4.71 5.00
CA LEU A 189 17.97 3.88 6.16
C LEU A 189 19.34 4.26 6.73
N ASN A 190 20.28 4.69 5.86
CA ASN A 190 21.64 5.07 6.25
C ASN A 190 21.77 6.55 6.68
N MET A 191 20.75 7.38 6.49
CA MET A 191 20.75 8.75 7.01
C MET A 191 20.74 8.72 8.55
N ARG A 192 21.67 9.47 9.17
CA ARG A 192 21.82 9.60 10.64
C ARG A 192 20.83 10.60 11.21
#